data_5d4f059713247086178c8068e8ff390b
#
_entry.id   5d4f059713247086178c8068e8ff390b
#
_cell.length_a   1.000
_cell.length_b   1.000
_cell.length_c   1.000
_cell.angle_alpha   90.00
_cell.angle_beta   90.00
_cell.angle_gamma   90.00
#
_symmetry.space_group_name_H-M   'P 1'
#
loop_
_entity.id
_entity.type
_entity.pdbx_description
1 polymer ?
#
loop_
_entity_poly.entity_id
_entity_poly.type
_entity_poly.pdbx_seq_one_letter_code
_entity_poly.pdbx_strand_id
1 'polypeptide(L)'
;MSTRLLVKASILAGFMMLSFSANASDLQKRQSELKSIQAQINKQQSALKNTSKQREKLLSLLRSDEEAIAAAAKKVNSTKNSLAQIDTKLAELKQRQEELEVLKVSQQNTLSKQLSSAYLAGNHDYTKMMLNQQSPATIERMLAYYQYLNKARMKSINELKQTLTELDDIKASQTSKQQQLTKLIAEQQVQSKHLSQEQNQRQQTLKELQRTLNTKGAELEQLQIEEASLKRVVEQALRAMKDNPSMEGFGKQSGKLKWPTKGRVSASFGSPRSGQVVWKGTMLSAPEGQNIRAISGGKVIYADWLKGFGMVMVIDHGKGYMSLYGHAQALLKSPGDMVKSGDAIALVGRSGGQTEPGLYFEIRYKGQAVDPAKYCR
;
A
#
# COMPACT_ATOMS: atom_id res chain seq x y z
N MET A 1 -49.97 -72.78 69.80
CA MET A 1 -50.17 -71.57 69.00
C MET A 1 -48.87 -70.70 68.92
N SER A 2 -47.69 -71.19 68.69
CA SER A 2 -46.43 -70.37 68.70
C SER A 2 -45.47 -70.57 67.52
N THR A 3 -45.76 -71.46 66.56
CA THR A 3 -44.83 -71.71 65.45
C THR A 3 -45.19 -71.08 64.11
N ARG A 4 -46.37 -70.43 63.98
CA ARG A 4 -46.82 -69.77 62.73
C ARG A 4 -46.50 -68.25 62.65
N LEU A 5 -46.07 -67.60 63.74
CA LEU A 5 -45.70 -66.16 63.75
C LEU A 5 -44.20 -65.92 63.37
N LEU A 6 -43.31 -66.88 63.62
CA LEU A 6 -41.88 -66.72 63.33
C LEU A 6 -41.53 -66.86 61.85
N VAL A 7 -42.32 -67.64 61.08
CA VAL A 7 -42.08 -67.81 59.63
C VAL A 7 -42.53 -66.62 58.81
N LYS A 8 -43.55 -65.83 59.23
CA LYS A 8 -44.00 -64.63 58.55
C LYS A 8 -43.09 -63.41 58.75
N ALA A 9 -42.37 -63.32 59.86
CA ALA A 9 -41.42 -62.24 60.15
C ALA A 9 -40.14 -62.37 59.32
N SER A 10 -39.68 -63.62 59.07
CA SER A 10 -38.44 -63.87 58.30
C SER A 10 -38.63 -63.63 56.80
N ILE A 11 -39.84 -63.81 56.23
CA ILE A 11 -40.14 -63.55 54.81
C ILE A 11 -40.27 -62.05 54.54
N LEU A 12 -40.78 -61.23 55.49
CA LEU A 12 -40.90 -59.78 55.32
C LEU A 12 -39.53 -59.08 55.43
N ALA A 13 -38.56 -59.55 56.24
CA ALA A 13 -37.23 -59.02 56.34
C ALA A 13 -36.35 -59.35 55.11
N GLY A 14 -36.53 -60.51 54.48
CA GLY A 14 -35.84 -60.87 53.23
C GLY A 14 -36.29 -60.07 52.01
N PHE A 15 -37.56 -59.64 51.93
CA PHE A 15 -38.08 -58.88 50.84
C PHE A 15 -37.68 -57.38 50.92
N MET A 16 -37.47 -56.85 52.10
CA MET A 16 -37.03 -55.45 52.33
C MET A 16 -35.53 -55.24 52.07
N MET A 17 -34.69 -56.30 52.19
CA MET A 17 -33.26 -56.23 51.85
C MET A 17 -32.98 -56.31 50.31
N LEU A 18 -33.80 -56.99 49.54
CA LEU A 18 -33.66 -57.07 48.08
C LEU A 18 -34.03 -55.77 47.34
N SER A 19 -34.91 -54.92 47.89
CA SER A 19 -35.27 -53.64 47.30
C SER A 19 -34.25 -52.53 47.57
N PHE A 20 -33.41 -52.62 48.60
CA PHE A 20 -32.30 -51.69 48.87
C PHE A 20 -31.10 -51.90 47.99
N SER A 21 -30.82 -53.17 47.55
CA SER A 21 -29.69 -53.51 46.66
C SER A 21 -29.90 -53.03 45.23
N ALA A 22 -31.11 -53.03 44.72
CA ALA A 22 -31.43 -52.55 43.37
C ALA A 22 -31.27 -51.02 43.25
N ASN A 23 -31.65 -50.22 44.24
CA ASN A 23 -31.48 -48.79 44.25
C ASN A 23 -30.02 -48.34 44.37
N ALA A 24 -29.18 -49.06 45.15
CA ALA A 24 -27.77 -48.75 45.32
C ALA A 24 -26.99 -48.97 44.01
N SER A 25 -27.30 -50.02 43.27
CA SER A 25 -26.71 -50.35 41.96
C SER A 25 -27.02 -49.29 40.89
N ASP A 26 -28.27 -48.80 40.83
CA ASP A 26 -28.69 -47.77 39.90
C ASP A 26 -28.06 -46.39 40.24
N LEU A 27 -27.97 -46.06 41.50
CA LEU A 27 -27.28 -44.86 41.95
C LEU A 27 -25.78 -44.86 41.63
N GLN A 28 -25.10 -45.95 41.79
CA GLN A 28 -23.71 -46.13 41.46
C GLN A 28 -23.44 -46.08 39.95
N LYS A 29 -24.35 -46.59 39.16
CA LYS A 29 -24.32 -46.53 37.69
C LYS A 29 -24.51 -45.09 37.22
N ARG A 30 -25.47 -44.35 37.72
CA ARG A 30 -25.67 -42.90 37.44
C ARG A 30 -24.51 -42.05 37.87
N GLN A 31 -23.88 -42.32 39.00
CA GLN A 31 -22.65 -41.62 39.45
C GLN A 31 -21.48 -41.89 38.51
N SER A 32 -21.32 -43.11 37.98
CA SER A 32 -20.26 -43.41 37.01
C SER A 32 -20.53 -42.73 35.66
N GLU A 33 -21.77 -42.67 35.22
CA GLU A 33 -22.20 -41.95 34.02
C GLU A 33 -21.95 -40.43 34.16
N LEU A 34 -22.31 -39.82 35.29
CA LEU A 34 -22.00 -38.43 35.57
C LEU A 34 -20.51 -38.13 35.56
N LYS A 35 -19.67 -38.99 36.15
CA LYS A 35 -18.21 -38.86 36.09
C LYS A 35 -17.67 -38.95 34.69
N SER A 36 -18.20 -39.88 33.85
CA SER A 36 -17.79 -40.00 32.44
C SER A 36 -18.16 -38.80 31.62
N ILE A 37 -19.39 -38.27 31.81
CA ILE A 37 -19.86 -37.04 31.14
C ILE A 37 -18.99 -35.83 31.57
N GLN A 38 -18.69 -35.71 32.87
CA GLN A 38 -17.83 -34.63 33.37
C GLN A 38 -16.40 -34.73 32.80
N ALA A 39 -15.85 -35.94 32.69
CA ALA A 39 -14.56 -36.16 32.04
C ALA A 39 -14.56 -35.81 30.56
N GLN A 40 -15.68 -36.11 29.83
CA GLN A 40 -15.86 -35.73 28.44
C GLN A 40 -15.98 -34.19 28.28
N ILE A 41 -16.74 -33.53 29.14
CA ILE A 41 -16.86 -32.07 29.16
C ILE A 41 -15.48 -31.43 29.38
N ASN A 42 -14.73 -31.88 30.38
CA ASN A 42 -13.40 -31.37 30.68
C ASN A 42 -12.42 -31.60 29.51
N LYS A 43 -12.48 -32.75 28.84
CA LYS A 43 -11.69 -33.06 27.64
C LYS A 43 -12.05 -32.13 26.48
N GLN A 44 -13.34 -31.91 26.24
CA GLN A 44 -13.79 -30.97 25.19
C GLN A 44 -13.42 -29.52 25.50
N GLN A 45 -13.57 -29.07 26.75
CA GLN A 45 -13.15 -27.71 27.16
C GLN A 45 -11.63 -27.52 27.01
N SER A 46 -10.82 -28.54 27.36
CA SER A 46 -9.37 -28.49 27.17
C SER A 46 -8.98 -28.46 25.69
N ALA A 47 -9.66 -29.24 24.85
CA ALA A 47 -9.45 -29.24 23.41
C ALA A 47 -9.82 -27.88 22.78
N LEU A 48 -10.96 -27.30 23.16
CA LEU A 48 -11.38 -25.95 22.72
C LEU A 48 -10.37 -24.89 23.14
N LYS A 49 -9.89 -24.93 24.39
CA LYS A 49 -8.88 -23.97 24.88
C LYS A 49 -7.55 -24.10 24.13
N ASN A 50 -7.13 -25.31 23.80
CA ASN A 50 -5.90 -25.55 23.02
C ASN A 50 -6.06 -25.07 21.57
N THR A 51 -7.20 -25.33 20.94
CA THR A 51 -7.51 -24.86 19.57
C THR A 51 -7.57 -23.33 19.52
N SER A 52 -8.18 -22.68 20.52
CA SER A 52 -8.21 -21.21 20.61
C SER A 52 -6.81 -20.62 20.76
N LYS A 53 -5.95 -21.17 21.62
CA LYS A 53 -4.55 -20.76 21.77
C LYS A 53 -3.74 -20.95 20.47
N GLN A 54 -3.92 -22.08 19.80
CA GLN A 54 -3.25 -22.37 18.53
C GLN A 54 -3.69 -21.37 17.45
N ARG A 55 -4.98 -21.06 17.36
CA ARG A 55 -5.52 -20.06 16.44
C ARG A 55 -4.93 -18.67 16.72
N GLU A 56 -4.84 -18.28 17.99
CA GLU A 56 -4.29 -16.95 18.34
C GLU A 56 -2.80 -16.84 17.98
N LYS A 57 -2.03 -17.92 18.18
CA LYS A 57 -0.64 -18.01 17.73
C LYS A 57 -0.54 -17.88 16.20
N LEU A 58 -1.38 -18.59 15.43
CA LEU A 58 -1.39 -18.51 13.98
C LEU A 58 -1.79 -17.13 13.47
N LEU A 59 -2.74 -16.46 14.14
CA LEU A 59 -3.11 -15.07 13.81
C LEU A 59 -1.97 -14.08 14.08
N SER A 60 -1.19 -14.29 15.14
CA SER A 60 0.00 -13.45 15.40
C SER A 60 1.11 -13.69 14.37
N LEU A 61 1.31 -14.93 13.93
CA LEU A 61 2.22 -15.23 12.82
C LEU A 61 1.76 -14.63 11.51
N LEU A 62 0.47 -14.75 11.19
CA LEU A 62 -0.12 -14.13 10.00
C LEU A 62 0.09 -12.60 10.00
N ARG A 63 -0.09 -11.95 11.14
CA ARG A 63 0.21 -10.53 11.29
C ARG A 63 1.67 -10.22 10.98
N SER A 64 2.61 -10.98 11.55
CA SER A 64 4.05 -10.82 11.31
C SER A 64 4.42 -11.02 9.84
N ASP A 65 3.89 -12.07 9.19
CA ASP A 65 4.09 -12.33 7.77
C ASP A 65 3.54 -11.16 6.90
N GLU A 66 2.36 -10.64 7.24
CA GLU A 66 1.73 -9.53 6.50
C GLU A 66 2.44 -8.19 6.71
N GLU A 67 3.01 -7.94 7.91
CA GLU A 67 3.87 -6.77 8.17
C GLU A 67 5.18 -6.86 7.37
N ALA A 68 5.80 -8.05 7.27
CA ALA A 68 7.00 -8.29 6.46
C ALA A 68 6.71 -8.07 4.95
N ILE A 69 5.59 -8.61 4.45
CA ILE A 69 5.10 -8.37 3.08
C ILE A 69 4.91 -6.87 2.83
N ALA A 70 4.27 -6.15 3.77
CA ALA A 70 4.04 -4.72 3.63
C ALA A 70 5.35 -3.92 3.54
N ALA A 71 6.34 -4.26 4.35
CA ALA A 71 7.66 -3.63 4.31
C ALA A 71 8.38 -3.91 2.97
N ALA A 72 8.37 -5.15 2.50
CA ALA A 72 8.96 -5.54 1.22
C ALA A 72 8.24 -4.87 0.03
N ALA A 73 6.90 -4.87 0.01
CA ALA A 73 6.10 -4.25 -1.03
C ALA A 73 6.30 -2.72 -1.09
N LYS A 74 6.45 -2.07 0.05
CA LYS A 74 6.77 -0.63 0.13
C LYS A 74 8.13 -0.33 -0.50
N LYS A 75 9.16 -1.15 -0.25
CA LYS A 75 10.47 -1.01 -0.89
C LYS A 75 10.38 -1.19 -2.41
N VAL A 76 9.72 -2.26 -2.88
CA VAL A 76 9.51 -2.51 -4.32
C VAL A 76 8.81 -1.33 -4.99
N ASN A 77 7.75 -0.80 -4.38
CA ASN A 77 7.02 0.35 -4.90
C ASN A 77 7.89 1.62 -4.94
N SER A 78 8.67 1.89 -3.89
CA SER A 78 9.60 3.02 -3.84
C SER A 78 10.65 2.94 -4.94
N THR A 79 11.30 1.77 -5.10
CA THR A 79 12.29 1.55 -6.16
C THR A 79 11.68 1.69 -7.56
N LYS A 80 10.46 1.17 -7.78
CA LYS A 80 9.71 1.34 -9.03
C LYS A 80 9.48 2.82 -9.37
N ASN A 81 9.10 3.62 -8.38
CA ASN A 81 8.91 5.07 -8.58
C ASN A 81 10.24 5.77 -8.91
N SER A 82 11.34 5.40 -8.23
CA SER A 82 12.67 5.93 -8.52
C SER A 82 13.14 5.58 -9.92
N LEU A 83 12.90 4.35 -10.39
CA LEU A 83 13.19 3.92 -11.76
C LEU A 83 12.44 4.79 -12.78
N ALA A 84 11.12 4.99 -12.59
CA ALA A 84 10.33 5.82 -13.48
C ALA A 84 10.82 7.28 -13.54
N GLN A 85 11.28 7.83 -12.40
CA GLN A 85 11.87 9.18 -12.37
C GLN A 85 13.20 9.25 -13.12
N ILE A 86 14.06 8.24 -12.98
CA ILE A 86 15.35 8.18 -13.71
C ILE A 86 15.10 8.05 -15.21
N ASP A 87 14.18 7.19 -15.64
CA ASP A 87 13.83 7.02 -17.05
C ASP A 87 13.34 8.34 -17.67
N THR A 88 12.45 9.06 -16.96
CA THR A 88 11.99 10.39 -17.39
C THR A 88 13.16 11.35 -17.52
N LYS A 89 14.07 11.38 -16.54
CA LYS A 89 15.23 12.28 -16.56
C LYS A 89 16.22 11.94 -17.66
N LEU A 90 16.44 10.66 -17.95
CA LEU A 90 17.26 10.23 -19.09
C LEU A 90 16.67 10.67 -20.42
N ALA A 91 15.34 10.58 -20.59
CA ALA A 91 14.67 11.06 -21.80
C ALA A 91 14.82 12.58 -21.99
N GLU A 92 14.66 13.38 -20.92
CA GLU A 92 14.89 14.83 -20.94
C GLU A 92 16.35 15.17 -21.31
N LEU A 93 17.33 14.50 -20.71
CA LEU A 93 18.75 14.71 -20.99
C LEU A 93 19.10 14.34 -22.44
N LYS A 94 18.50 13.29 -22.98
CA LYS A 94 18.69 12.89 -24.37
C LYS A 94 18.14 13.94 -25.33
N GLN A 95 16.93 14.43 -25.10
CA GLN A 95 16.33 15.49 -25.92
C GLN A 95 17.21 16.74 -25.88
N ARG A 96 17.67 17.17 -24.70
CA ARG A 96 18.55 18.34 -24.57
C ARG A 96 19.87 18.15 -25.28
N GLN A 97 20.44 16.95 -25.21
CA GLN A 97 21.67 16.63 -25.96
C GLN A 97 21.47 16.80 -27.47
N GLU A 98 20.36 16.28 -28.03
CA GLU A 98 20.03 16.40 -29.47
C GLU A 98 19.92 17.87 -29.88
N GLU A 99 19.22 18.71 -29.09
CA GLU A 99 19.12 20.16 -29.33
C GLU A 99 20.49 20.86 -29.36
N LEU A 100 21.37 20.53 -28.39
CA LEU A 100 22.69 21.12 -28.30
C LEU A 100 23.64 20.63 -29.40
N GLU A 101 23.54 19.38 -29.86
CA GLU A 101 24.33 18.89 -30.99
C GLU A 101 23.96 19.63 -32.29
N VAL A 102 22.69 19.91 -32.51
CA VAL A 102 22.24 20.74 -33.66
C VAL A 102 22.77 22.18 -33.54
N LEU A 103 22.67 22.76 -32.34
CA LEU A 103 23.18 24.10 -32.06
C LEU A 103 24.70 24.19 -32.27
N LYS A 104 25.44 23.21 -31.76
CA LYS A 104 26.91 23.09 -31.95
C LYS A 104 27.29 23.12 -33.44
N VAL A 105 26.63 22.31 -34.27
CA VAL A 105 26.89 22.27 -35.72
C VAL A 105 26.62 23.64 -36.34
N SER A 106 25.53 24.31 -36.00
CA SER A 106 25.21 25.65 -36.51
C SER A 106 26.26 26.69 -36.08
N GLN A 107 26.67 26.68 -34.81
CA GLN A 107 27.70 27.57 -34.28
C GLN A 107 29.06 27.33 -34.92
N GLN A 108 29.47 26.06 -35.11
CA GLN A 108 30.68 25.68 -35.80
C GLN A 108 30.71 26.18 -37.27
N ASN A 109 29.61 26.01 -38.00
CA ASN A 109 29.48 26.51 -39.37
C ASN A 109 29.57 28.05 -39.42
N THR A 110 28.93 28.75 -38.50
CA THR A 110 28.99 30.21 -38.40
C THR A 110 30.43 30.69 -38.12
N LEU A 111 31.07 30.08 -37.11
CA LEU A 111 32.43 30.40 -36.75
C LEU A 111 33.42 30.08 -37.89
N SER A 112 33.27 28.96 -38.60
CA SER A 112 34.07 28.59 -39.75
C SER A 112 33.99 29.62 -40.88
N LYS A 113 32.78 30.11 -41.21
CA LYS A 113 32.58 31.20 -42.19
C LYS A 113 33.28 32.50 -41.75
N GLN A 114 33.16 32.88 -40.48
CA GLN A 114 33.82 34.07 -39.89
C GLN A 114 35.34 33.96 -39.95
N LEU A 115 35.91 32.78 -39.65
CA LEU A 115 37.34 32.53 -39.67
C LEU A 115 37.89 32.51 -41.13
N SER A 116 37.16 31.87 -42.04
CA SER A 116 37.51 31.86 -43.46
C SER A 116 37.52 33.27 -44.07
N SER A 117 36.49 34.06 -43.76
CA SER A 117 36.40 35.46 -44.19
C SER A 117 37.57 36.30 -43.61
N ALA A 118 37.93 36.08 -42.35
CA ALA A 118 39.06 36.77 -41.71
C ALA A 118 40.41 36.36 -42.35
N TYR A 119 40.59 35.09 -42.67
CA TYR A 119 41.77 34.59 -43.32
C TYR A 119 41.93 35.16 -44.74
N LEU A 120 40.86 35.19 -45.52
CA LEU A 120 40.86 35.77 -46.88
C LEU A 120 41.08 37.29 -46.89
N ALA A 121 40.59 38.00 -45.87
CA ALA A 121 40.84 39.44 -45.73
C ALA A 121 42.32 39.76 -45.46
N GLY A 122 43.12 38.80 -45.00
CA GLY A 122 44.56 38.94 -44.77
C GLY A 122 44.95 39.75 -43.57
N ASN A 123 46.16 39.55 -43.07
CA ASN A 123 46.73 40.23 -41.88
C ASN A 123 47.23 41.66 -42.16
N HIS A 124 47.07 42.16 -43.40
CA HIS A 124 47.78 43.37 -43.88
C HIS A 124 46.86 44.53 -44.27
N ASP A 125 45.57 44.45 -44.05
CA ASP A 125 44.64 45.51 -44.49
C ASP A 125 44.93 46.86 -43.85
N TYR A 126 45.30 46.91 -42.58
CA TYR A 126 45.61 48.15 -41.87
C TYR A 126 46.92 48.78 -42.46
N THR A 127 47.97 48.00 -42.64
CA THR A 127 49.24 48.46 -43.20
C THR A 127 49.08 48.90 -44.67
N LYS A 128 48.31 48.14 -45.47
CA LYS A 128 47.96 48.51 -46.84
C LYS A 128 47.14 49.80 -46.94
N MET A 129 46.18 50.01 -46.04
CA MET A 129 45.39 51.23 -45.99
C MET A 129 46.22 52.44 -45.64
N MET A 130 47.16 52.33 -44.70
CA MET A 130 48.13 53.44 -44.40
C MET A 130 49.03 53.72 -45.57
N LEU A 131 49.55 52.70 -46.25
CA LEU A 131 50.44 52.86 -47.43
C LEU A 131 49.70 53.43 -48.66
N ASN A 132 48.40 53.14 -48.81
CA ASN A 132 47.58 53.64 -49.91
C ASN A 132 47.02 55.04 -49.72
N GLN A 133 47.46 55.81 -48.70
CA GLN A 133 47.03 57.21 -48.44
C GLN A 133 45.53 57.42 -48.37
N GLN A 134 44.77 56.49 -47.81
CA GLN A 134 43.33 56.65 -47.62
C GLN A 134 43.04 57.76 -46.59
N SER A 135 41.84 58.40 -46.74
CA SER A 135 41.44 59.46 -45.83
C SER A 135 41.28 58.91 -44.38
N PRO A 136 41.64 59.73 -43.33
CA PRO A 136 41.53 59.32 -41.94
C PRO A 136 40.15 58.80 -41.55
N ALA A 137 39.10 59.40 -42.09
CA ALA A 137 37.69 58.97 -41.83
C ALA A 137 37.36 57.56 -42.39
N THR A 138 38.05 57.13 -43.48
CA THR A 138 37.90 55.80 -44.02
C THR A 138 38.61 54.76 -43.12
N ILE A 139 39.79 55.13 -42.61
CA ILE A 139 40.56 54.29 -41.69
C ILE A 139 39.78 54.09 -40.37
N GLU A 140 39.20 55.16 -39.80
CA GLU A 140 38.39 55.06 -38.60
C GLU A 140 37.15 54.15 -38.77
N ARG A 141 36.43 54.27 -39.86
CA ARG A 141 35.29 53.39 -40.16
C ARG A 141 35.71 51.93 -40.31
N MET A 142 36.82 51.65 -40.96
CA MET A 142 37.32 50.30 -41.12
C MET A 142 37.76 49.70 -39.74
N LEU A 143 38.44 50.50 -38.90
CA LEU A 143 38.75 50.06 -37.53
C LEU A 143 37.49 49.75 -36.72
N ALA A 144 36.47 50.56 -36.81
CA ALA A 144 35.19 50.32 -36.14
C ALA A 144 34.53 48.99 -36.65
N TYR A 145 34.57 48.73 -37.98
CA TYR A 145 34.11 47.45 -38.54
C TYR A 145 34.91 46.25 -38.05
N TYR A 146 36.24 46.34 -38.00
CA TYR A 146 37.10 45.27 -37.49
C TYR A 146 36.86 45.04 -35.98
N GLN A 147 36.68 46.05 -35.16
CA GLN A 147 36.34 45.89 -33.77
C GLN A 147 34.97 45.19 -33.60
N TYR A 148 33.98 45.60 -34.40
CA TYR A 148 32.65 44.95 -34.40
C TYR A 148 32.71 43.47 -34.78
N LEU A 149 33.44 43.13 -35.88
CA LEU A 149 33.64 41.77 -36.33
C LEU A 149 34.40 40.90 -35.34
N ASN A 150 35.46 41.44 -34.73
CA ASN A 150 36.20 40.74 -33.67
C ASN A 150 35.33 40.49 -32.43
N LYS A 151 34.52 41.48 -32.00
CA LYS A 151 33.54 41.31 -30.89
C LYS A 151 32.52 40.23 -31.20
N ALA A 152 31.98 40.22 -32.41
CA ALA A 152 31.04 39.19 -32.86
C ALA A 152 31.66 37.78 -32.87
N ARG A 153 32.93 37.68 -33.35
CA ARG A 153 33.66 36.41 -33.35
C ARG A 153 33.96 35.89 -31.96
N MET A 154 34.41 36.78 -31.04
CA MET A 154 34.64 36.41 -29.66
C MET A 154 33.35 35.94 -29.00
N LYS A 155 32.22 36.58 -29.28
CA LYS A 155 30.89 36.13 -28.83
C LYS A 155 30.57 34.73 -29.33
N SER A 156 30.74 34.44 -30.64
CA SER A 156 30.51 33.13 -31.23
C SER A 156 31.41 32.03 -30.68
N ILE A 157 32.69 32.35 -30.37
CA ILE A 157 33.59 31.41 -29.67
C ILE A 157 33.12 31.11 -28.27
N ASN A 158 32.69 32.10 -27.50
CA ASN A 158 32.23 31.91 -26.14
C ASN A 158 30.93 31.12 -26.11
N GLU A 159 29.99 31.39 -27.02
CA GLU A 159 28.75 30.63 -27.18
C GLU A 159 29.01 29.15 -27.51
N LEU A 160 29.91 28.88 -28.48
CA LEU A 160 30.30 27.51 -28.80
C LEU A 160 30.98 26.82 -27.60
N LYS A 161 31.84 27.50 -26.88
CA LYS A 161 32.52 26.98 -25.66
C LYS A 161 31.48 26.60 -24.60
N GLN A 162 30.47 27.45 -24.35
CA GLN A 162 29.38 27.17 -23.42
C GLN A 162 28.57 25.94 -23.85
N THR A 163 28.23 25.84 -25.15
CA THR A 163 27.51 24.68 -25.69
C THR A 163 28.30 23.38 -25.53
N LEU A 164 29.63 23.40 -25.78
CA LEU A 164 30.48 22.22 -25.56
C LEU A 164 30.54 21.81 -24.08
N THR A 165 30.68 22.78 -23.17
CA THR A 165 30.67 22.50 -21.72
C THR A 165 29.35 21.89 -21.27
N GLU A 166 28.20 22.44 -21.74
CA GLU A 166 26.89 21.90 -21.41
C GLU A 166 26.70 20.48 -21.96
N LEU A 167 27.21 20.18 -23.17
CA LEU A 167 27.20 18.83 -23.73
C LEU A 167 28.00 17.83 -22.88
N ASP A 168 29.16 18.22 -22.39
CA ASP A 168 30.00 17.36 -21.53
C ASP A 168 29.31 17.10 -20.18
N ASP A 169 28.70 18.12 -19.57
CA ASP A 169 27.91 17.99 -18.34
C ASP A 169 26.72 17.06 -18.51
N ILE A 170 26.02 17.16 -19.65
CA ILE A 170 24.91 16.25 -19.97
C ILE A 170 25.38 14.81 -20.12
N LYS A 171 26.47 14.57 -20.83
CA LYS A 171 27.05 13.22 -21.00
C LYS A 171 27.46 12.62 -19.66
N ALA A 172 28.10 13.39 -18.80
CA ALA A 172 28.46 12.97 -17.44
C ALA A 172 27.22 12.63 -16.62
N SER A 173 26.19 13.48 -16.69
CA SER A 173 24.90 13.26 -16.00
C SER A 173 24.19 11.99 -16.52
N GLN A 174 24.14 11.77 -17.83
CA GLN A 174 23.57 10.55 -18.44
C GLN A 174 24.29 9.30 -17.94
N THR A 175 25.63 9.29 -17.93
CA THR A 175 26.43 8.16 -17.46
C THR A 175 26.12 7.84 -15.99
N SER A 176 26.08 8.87 -15.14
CA SER A 176 25.73 8.72 -13.72
C SER A 176 24.32 8.17 -13.53
N LYS A 177 23.33 8.68 -14.27
CA LYS A 177 21.93 8.18 -14.22
C LYS A 177 21.81 6.75 -14.71
N GLN A 178 22.54 6.37 -15.75
CA GLN A 178 22.56 4.99 -16.26
C GLN A 178 23.14 4.01 -15.24
N GLN A 179 24.19 4.40 -14.51
CA GLN A 179 24.75 3.57 -13.44
C GLN A 179 23.76 3.42 -12.28
N GLN A 180 23.06 4.52 -11.90
CA GLN A 180 22.00 4.47 -10.86
C GLN A 180 20.87 3.55 -11.31
N LEU A 181 20.44 3.61 -12.55
CA LEU A 181 19.39 2.75 -13.13
C LEU A 181 19.77 1.27 -13.01
N THR A 182 20.97 0.90 -13.43
CA THR A 182 21.48 -0.48 -13.35
C THR A 182 21.48 -1.00 -11.92
N LYS A 183 21.95 -0.19 -10.95
CA LYS A 183 21.95 -0.53 -9.53
C LYS A 183 20.55 -0.74 -8.99
N LEU A 184 19.62 0.18 -9.29
CA LEU A 184 18.24 0.08 -8.84
C LEU A 184 17.48 -1.11 -9.44
N ILE A 185 17.76 -1.50 -10.68
CA ILE A 185 17.19 -2.72 -11.29
C ILE A 185 17.64 -3.96 -10.51
N ALA A 186 18.92 -4.06 -10.19
CA ALA A 186 19.44 -5.17 -9.40
C ALA A 186 18.80 -5.21 -7.99
N GLU A 187 18.70 -4.07 -7.33
CA GLU A 187 18.01 -3.96 -6.03
C GLU A 187 16.54 -4.37 -6.13
N GLN A 188 15.82 -3.95 -7.17
CA GLN A 188 14.43 -4.33 -7.39
C GLN A 188 14.25 -5.83 -7.55
N GLN A 189 15.15 -6.51 -8.26
CA GLN A 189 15.11 -7.97 -8.44
C GLN A 189 15.24 -8.69 -7.10
N VAL A 190 16.19 -8.27 -6.25
CA VAL A 190 16.38 -8.83 -4.91
C VAL A 190 15.14 -8.60 -4.05
N GLN A 191 14.61 -7.37 -4.04
CA GLN A 191 13.42 -7.01 -3.27
C GLN A 191 12.18 -7.77 -3.72
N SER A 192 11.99 -7.95 -5.04
CA SER A 192 10.87 -8.73 -5.58
C SER A 192 10.96 -10.21 -5.21
N LYS A 193 12.16 -10.78 -5.22
CA LYS A 193 12.39 -12.16 -4.75
C LYS A 193 12.06 -12.30 -3.26
N HIS A 194 12.50 -11.36 -2.44
CA HIS A 194 12.17 -11.33 -1.01
C HIS A 194 10.66 -11.24 -0.79
N LEU A 195 9.97 -10.32 -1.48
CA LEU A 195 8.51 -10.20 -1.40
C LEU A 195 7.81 -11.51 -1.74
N SER A 196 8.26 -12.21 -2.78
CA SER A 196 7.69 -13.51 -3.16
C SER A 196 7.91 -14.59 -2.08
N GLN A 197 9.06 -14.57 -1.40
CA GLN A 197 9.33 -15.49 -0.29
C GLN A 197 8.39 -15.23 0.89
N GLU A 198 8.19 -13.97 1.27
CA GLU A 198 7.27 -13.59 2.35
C GLU A 198 5.81 -13.96 2.01
N GLN A 199 5.40 -13.78 0.75
CA GLN A 199 4.08 -14.21 0.29
C GLN A 199 3.88 -15.72 0.38
N ASN A 200 4.91 -16.52 0.05
CA ASN A 200 4.88 -17.97 0.17
C ASN A 200 4.78 -18.41 1.64
N GLN A 201 5.56 -17.78 2.53
CA GLN A 201 5.48 -18.02 3.97
C GLN A 201 4.08 -17.74 4.50
N ARG A 202 3.53 -16.57 4.19
CA ARG A 202 2.15 -16.21 4.55
C ARG A 202 1.14 -17.26 4.06
N GLN A 203 1.30 -17.79 2.85
CA GLN A 203 0.38 -18.78 2.31
C GLN A 203 0.37 -20.08 3.14
N GLN A 204 1.53 -20.49 3.67
CA GLN A 204 1.63 -21.63 4.58
C GLN A 204 0.92 -21.33 5.91
N THR A 205 1.19 -20.19 6.53
CA THR A 205 0.52 -19.74 7.76
C THR A 205 -1.01 -19.69 7.58
N LEU A 206 -1.49 -19.15 6.46
CA LEU A 206 -2.92 -19.07 6.14
C LEU A 206 -3.57 -20.45 5.99
N LYS A 207 -2.89 -21.39 5.33
CA LYS A 207 -3.36 -22.77 5.17
C LYS A 207 -3.54 -23.48 6.51
N GLU A 208 -2.59 -23.31 7.43
CA GLU A 208 -2.69 -23.85 8.78
C GLU A 208 -3.83 -23.18 9.57
N LEU A 209 -3.99 -21.86 9.45
CA LEU A 209 -5.09 -21.13 10.08
C LEU A 209 -6.45 -21.63 9.59
N GLN A 210 -6.62 -21.80 8.29
CA GLN A 210 -7.87 -22.31 7.68
C GLN A 210 -8.23 -23.70 8.19
N ARG A 211 -7.25 -24.59 8.40
CA ARG A 211 -7.49 -25.90 8.98
C ARG A 211 -8.10 -25.83 10.40
N THR A 212 -7.74 -24.81 11.18
CA THR A 212 -8.28 -24.60 12.52
C THR A 212 -9.67 -23.96 12.52
N LEU A 213 -10.09 -23.33 11.40
CA LEU A 213 -11.37 -22.63 11.26
C LEU A 213 -12.48 -23.49 10.60
N ASN A 214 -12.24 -24.75 10.31
CA ASN A 214 -13.14 -25.62 9.53
C ASN A 214 -14.51 -25.95 10.20
N THR A 215 -14.88 -25.24 11.26
CA THR A 215 -16.20 -25.40 11.88
C THR A 215 -16.99 -24.08 11.73
N LYS A 216 -18.29 -24.20 11.39
CA LYS A 216 -19.19 -23.02 11.26
C LYS A 216 -19.22 -22.15 12.52
N GLY A 217 -19.06 -22.74 13.70
CA GLY A 217 -18.97 -22.00 14.97
C GLY A 217 -17.69 -21.16 15.08
N ALA A 218 -16.55 -21.69 14.62
CA ALA A 218 -15.28 -20.95 14.61
C ALA A 218 -15.29 -19.78 13.61
N GLU A 219 -15.94 -19.94 12.47
CA GLU A 219 -16.10 -18.86 11.49
C GLU A 219 -16.95 -17.70 12.06
N LEU A 220 -18.08 -18.01 12.69
CA LEU A 220 -18.94 -16.99 13.30
C LEU A 220 -18.22 -16.25 14.44
N GLU A 221 -17.50 -16.97 15.29
CA GLU A 221 -16.68 -16.36 16.36
C GLU A 221 -15.61 -15.43 15.77
N GLN A 222 -14.97 -15.84 14.68
CA GLN A 222 -13.97 -15.01 13.98
C GLN A 222 -14.59 -13.71 13.46
N LEU A 223 -15.76 -13.76 12.82
CA LEU A 223 -16.47 -12.58 12.33
C LEU A 223 -16.89 -11.63 13.47
N GLN A 224 -17.31 -12.15 14.62
CA GLN A 224 -17.62 -11.34 15.80
C GLN A 224 -16.38 -10.60 16.34
N ILE A 225 -15.22 -11.28 16.37
CA ILE A 225 -13.94 -10.67 16.77
C ILE A 225 -13.53 -9.58 15.78
N GLU A 226 -13.68 -9.81 14.48
CA GLU A 226 -13.41 -8.84 13.44
C GLU A 226 -14.28 -7.58 13.60
N GLU A 227 -15.59 -7.77 13.78
CA GLU A 227 -16.52 -6.67 14.00
C GLU A 227 -16.17 -5.86 15.25
N ALA A 228 -15.84 -6.50 16.37
CA ALA A 228 -15.43 -5.84 17.61
C ALA A 228 -14.11 -5.07 17.43
N SER A 229 -13.18 -5.60 16.65
CA SER A 229 -11.91 -4.94 16.32
C SER A 229 -12.13 -3.69 15.49
N LEU A 230 -12.94 -3.79 14.44
CA LEU A 230 -13.30 -2.64 13.60
C LEU A 230 -14.03 -1.55 14.38
N LYS A 231 -14.96 -1.94 15.26
CA LYS A 231 -15.68 -0.98 16.13
C LYS A 231 -14.74 -0.16 17.00
N ARG A 232 -13.73 -0.80 17.60
CA ARG A 232 -12.70 -0.10 18.41
C ARG A 232 -11.89 0.91 17.58
N VAL A 233 -11.45 0.53 16.38
CA VAL A 233 -10.71 1.43 15.47
C VAL A 233 -11.57 2.62 15.06
N VAL A 234 -12.84 2.38 14.73
CA VAL A 234 -13.79 3.46 14.39
C VAL A 234 -14.03 4.40 15.56
N GLU A 235 -14.18 3.89 16.78
CA GLU A 235 -14.31 4.72 17.99
C GLU A 235 -13.05 5.57 18.24
N GLN A 236 -11.87 4.98 18.07
CA GLN A 236 -10.60 5.70 18.17
C GLN A 236 -10.49 6.79 17.08
N ALA A 237 -10.86 6.47 15.84
CA ALA A 237 -10.92 7.42 14.75
C ALA A 237 -11.88 8.58 15.04
N LEU A 238 -13.07 8.32 15.56
CA LEU A 238 -14.05 9.35 15.93
C LEU A 238 -13.53 10.28 17.04
N ARG A 239 -12.74 9.78 17.99
CA ARG A 239 -12.08 10.62 19.00
C ARG A 239 -11.03 11.53 18.36
N ALA A 240 -10.20 10.99 17.48
CA ALA A 240 -9.19 11.77 16.75
C ALA A 240 -9.78 12.86 15.84
N MET A 241 -10.99 12.66 15.30
CA MET A 241 -11.70 13.65 14.48
C MET A 241 -12.17 14.88 15.27
N LYS A 242 -12.49 14.74 16.56
CA LYS A 242 -12.98 15.85 17.38
C LYS A 242 -11.96 16.99 17.51
N ASP A 243 -10.69 16.69 17.30
CA ASP A 243 -9.59 17.63 17.44
C ASP A 243 -9.24 18.37 16.13
N ASN A 244 -9.99 18.16 15.05
CA ASN A 244 -9.63 18.71 13.73
C ASN A 244 -10.83 19.24 12.91
N PRO A 245 -11.42 20.41 13.28
CA PRO A 245 -12.67 20.91 12.69
C PRO A 245 -12.56 21.54 11.30
N SER A 246 -11.36 21.65 10.71
CA SER A 246 -11.10 22.54 9.56
C SER A 246 -11.37 21.96 8.16
N MET A 247 -11.78 20.68 8.01
CA MET A 247 -12.01 20.05 6.71
C MET A 247 -13.48 20.03 6.30
N GLU A 248 -13.75 20.29 4.99
CA GLU A 248 -15.13 20.50 4.50
C GLU A 248 -15.95 19.22 4.29
N GLY A 249 -15.37 18.03 4.37
CA GLY A 249 -16.02 16.78 4.02
C GLY A 249 -16.38 16.69 2.54
N PHE A 250 -16.93 15.56 2.13
CA PHE A 250 -17.33 15.34 0.73
C PHE A 250 -18.83 15.08 0.55
N GLY A 251 -19.68 15.46 1.51
CA GLY A 251 -21.13 15.25 1.44
C GLY A 251 -21.79 15.87 0.20
N LYS A 252 -21.25 16.99 -0.30
CA LYS A 252 -21.71 17.64 -1.54
C LYS A 252 -21.20 16.99 -2.83
N GLN A 253 -20.33 15.96 -2.73
CA GLN A 253 -19.71 15.25 -3.86
C GLN A 253 -20.30 13.87 -4.10
N SER A 254 -21.54 13.62 -3.62
CA SER A 254 -22.25 12.36 -3.86
C SER A 254 -22.31 12.05 -5.34
N GLY A 255 -21.95 10.80 -5.73
CA GLY A 255 -21.90 10.34 -7.13
C GLY A 255 -20.80 10.98 -8.01
N LYS A 256 -19.86 11.73 -7.42
CA LYS A 256 -18.77 12.40 -8.17
C LYS A 256 -17.36 11.89 -7.81
N LEU A 257 -17.24 11.12 -6.76
CA LEU A 257 -15.95 10.57 -6.35
C LEU A 257 -15.55 9.41 -7.26
N LYS A 258 -14.24 9.27 -7.51
CA LYS A 258 -13.70 8.10 -8.20
C LYS A 258 -13.53 6.95 -7.21
N TRP A 259 -13.78 5.72 -7.65
CA TRP A 259 -13.42 4.54 -6.87
C TRP A 259 -11.93 4.56 -6.49
N PRO A 260 -11.57 4.09 -5.28
CA PRO A 260 -10.19 4.19 -4.78
C PRO A 260 -9.19 3.36 -5.58
N THR A 261 -9.66 2.36 -6.31
CA THR A 261 -8.83 1.56 -7.21
C THR A 261 -9.66 1.09 -8.41
N LYS A 262 -9.00 0.79 -9.53
CA LYS A 262 -9.66 0.17 -10.69
C LYS A 262 -9.89 -1.30 -10.39
N GLY A 263 -11.13 -1.78 -10.47
CA GLY A 263 -11.47 -3.15 -10.16
C GLY A 263 -12.96 -3.43 -10.36
N ARG A 264 -13.37 -4.64 -10.05
CA ARG A 264 -14.76 -5.08 -10.11
C ARG A 264 -15.32 -5.24 -8.68
N VAL A 265 -16.51 -4.76 -8.44
CA VAL A 265 -17.23 -5.02 -7.19
C VAL A 265 -17.50 -6.52 -7.06
N SER A 266 -16.93 -7.16 -6.03
CA SER A 266 -17.14 -8.58 -5.71
C SER A 266 -18.15 -8.79 -4.59
N ALA A 267 -18.29 -7.81 -3.67
CA ALA A 267 -19.36 -7.75 -2.68
C ALA A 267 -19.80 -6.31 -2.45
N SER A 268 -21.09 -6.07 -2.38
CA SER A 268 -21.69 -4.74 -2.21
C SER A 268 -22.09 -4.49 -0.78
N PHE A 269 -22.17 -3.21 -0.40
CA PHE A 269 -22.74 -2.78 0.88
C PHE A 269 -24.13 -3.41 1.12
N GLY A 270 -24.36 -3.93 2.33
CA GLY A 270 -25.63 -4.54 2.73
C GLY A 270 -25.86 -5.97 2.21
N SER A 271 -25.01 -6.50 1.31
CA SER A 271 -25.13 -7.89 0.85
C SER A 271 -24.75 -8.89 1.97
N PRO A 272 -25.30 -10.11 1.98
CA PRO A 272 -24.96 -11.14 2.97
C PRO A 272 -23.47 -11.50 2.90
N ARG A 273 -22.81 -11.63 4.08
CA ARG A 273 -21.42 -12.08 4.21
C ARG A 273 -21.34 -13.52 4.74
N SER A 274 -21.92 -13.77 5.93
CA SER A 274 -22.04 -15.11 6.51
C SER A 274 -23.10 -15.08 7.62
N GLY A 275 -24.01 -16.04 7.65
CA GLY A 275 -25.13 -16.06 8.59
C GLY A 275 -26.01 -14.81 8.49
N GLN A 276 -26.15 -14.09 9.60
CA GLN A 276 -26.88 -12.81 9.68
C GLN A 276 -25.98 -11.58 9.48
N VAL A 277 -24.67 -11.78 9.25
CA VAL A 277 -23.71 -10.68 9.07
C VAL A 277 -23.77 -10.17 7.64
N VAL A 278 -23.86 -8.85 7.46
CA VAL A 278 -23.87 -8.18 6.16
C VAL A 278 -22.61 -7.34 5.97
N TRP A 279 -22.23 -7.11 4.71
CA TRP A 279 -21.13 -6.24 4.36
C TRP A 279 -21.44 -4.77 4.73
N LYS A 280 -20.58 -4.14 5.53
CA LYS A 280 -20.65 -2.72 5.91
C LYS A 280 -19.90 -1.79 4.96
N GLY A 281 -19.29 -2.34 3.93
CA GLY A 281 -18.55 -1.67 2.87
C GLY A 281 -18.69 -2.43 1.56
N THR A 282 -17.81 -2.13 0.63
CA THR A 282 -17.74 -2.75 -0.69
C THR A 282 -16.40 -3.47 -0.84
N MET A 283 -16.42 -4.67 -1.38
CA MET A 283 -15.21 -5.41 -1.74
C MET A 283 -14.93 -5.21 -3.23
N LEU A 284 -13.76 -4.68 -3.57
CA LEU A 284 -13.28 -4.46 -4.93
C LEU A 284 -12.20 -5.49 -5.25
N SER A 285 -12.46 -6.40 -6.19
CA SER A 285 -11.43 -7.29 -6.74
C SER A 285 -10.53 -6.50 -7.67
N ALA A 286 -9.23 -6.50 -7.40
CA ALA A 286 -8.21 -5.77 -8.16
C ALA A 286 -6.86 -6.46 -8.04
N PRO A 287 -5.93 -6.27 -9.01
CA PRO A 287 -4.61 -6.90 -8.99
C PRO A 287 -3.79 -6.49 -7.76
N GLU A 288 -3.07 -7.46 -7.18
CA GLU A 288 -2.18 -7.22 -6.05
C GLU A 288 -1.07 -6.21 -6.44
N GLY A 289 -0.74 -5.31 -5.52
CA GLY A 289 0.24 -4.25 -5.75
C GLY A 289 -0.29 -3.03 -6.55
N GLN A 290 -1.54 -3.05 -7.02
CA GLN A 290 -2.15 -1.89 -7.66
C GLN A 290 -2.37 -0.76 -6.65
N ASN A 291 -2.18 0.49 -7.09
CA ASN A 291 -2.38 1.65 -6.22
C ASN A 291 -3.83 1.78 -5.73
N ILE A 292 -3.99 1.95 -4.43
CA ILE A 292 -5.19 2.45 -3.77
C ILE A 292 -5.01 3.97 -3.60
N ARG A 293 -6.00 4.74 -4.02
CA ARG A 293 -5.96 6.20 -4.00
C ARG A 293 -6.98 6.76 -3.02
N ALA A 294 -6.65 7.87 -2.38
CA ALA A 294 -7.58 8.62 -1.55
C ALA A 294 -8.74 9.14 -2.41
N ILE A 295 -9.98 8.85 -2.00
CA ILE A 295 -11.18 9.31 -2.72
C ILE A 295 -11.38 10.83 -2.63
N SER A 296 -10.90 11.44 -1.56
CA SER A 296 -10.97 12.88 -1.28
C SER A 296 -9.78 13.31 -0.45
N GLY A 297 -9.52 14.62 -0.37
CA GLY A 297 -8.52 15.17 0.55
C GLY A 297 -8.89 14.88 2.00
N GLY A 298 -7.88 14.70 2.86
CA GLY A 298 -8.10 14.40 4.27
C GLY A 298 -6.81 14.16 5.05
N LYS A 299 -6.98 13.78 6.32
CA LYS A 299 -5.89 13.42 7.23
C LYS A 299 -5.96 11.94 7.58
N VAL A 300 -4.85 11.25 7.46
CA VAL A 300 -4.75 9.85 7.93
C VAL A 300 -4.83 9.84 9.46
N ILE A 301 -5.82 9.15 10.00
CA ILE A 301 -6.05 9.06 11.46
C ILE A 301 -5.76 7.66 12.01
N TYR A 302 -5.65 6.66 11.13
CA TYR A 302 -5.26 5.30 11.48
C TYR A 302 -4.54 4.65 10.29
N ALA A 303 -3.44 3.93 10.55
CA ALA A 303 -2.72 3.15 9.56
C ALA A 303 -1.95 2.04 10.29
N ASP A 304 -2.55 0.85 10.43
CA ASP A 304 -1.96 -0.31 11.11
C ASP A 304 -2.67 -1.61 10.69
N TRP A 305 -2.16 -2.74 11.16
CA TRP A 305 -2.78 -4.05 10.98
C TRP A 305 -3.99 -4.24 11.91
N LEU A 306 -5.09 -4.72 11.34
CA LEU A 306 -6.33 -4.99 12.07
C LEU A 306 -6.79 -6.43 11.82
N LYS A 307 -7.08 -7.17 12.89
CA LYS A 307 -7.54 -8.56 12.83
C LYS A 307 -8.75 -8.69 11.91
N GLY A 308 -8.66 -9.56 10.90
CA GLY A 308 -9.69 -9.82 9.89
C GLY A 308 -9.76 -8.81 8.74
N PHE A 309 -9.15 -7.64 8.87
CA PHE A 309 -9.08 -6.61 7.83
C PHE A 309 -7.65 -6.40 7.29
N GLY A 310 -6.63 -7.01 7.93
CA GLY A 310 -5.24 -6.87 7.54
C GLY A 310 -4.72 -5.45 7.68
N MET A 311 -3.91 -5.00 6.75
CA MET A 311 -3.42 -3.63 6.70
C MET A 311 -4.56 -2.67 6.37
N VAL A 312 -4.86 -1.77 7.31
CA VAL A 312 -6.00 -0.86 7.25
C VAL A 312 -5.53 0.58 7.36
N MET A 313 -6.11 1.43 6.53
CA MET A 313 -5.99 2.89 6.64
C MET A 313 -7.35 3.52 6.83
N VAL A 314 -7.44 4.52 7.72
CA VAL A 314 -8.63 5.36 7.88
C VAL A 314 -8.24 6.82 7.67
N ILE A 315 -9.00 7.50 6.82
CA ILE A 315 -8.80 8.92 6.50
C ILE A 315 -10.03 9.70 6.98
N ASP A 316 -9.76 10.74 7.75
CA ASP A 316 -10.74 11.76 8.13
C ASP A 316 -10.81 12.82 7.02
N HIS A 317 -12.01 13.07 6.51
CA HIS A 317 -12.28 14.09 5.49
C HIS A 317 -12.98 15.33 6.04
N GLY A 318 -13.26 15.35 7.34
CA GLY A 318 -13.98 16.43 8.01
C GLY A 318 -15.50 16.27 7.95
N LYS A 319 -16.20 17.11 8.74
CA LYS A 319 -17.67 17.12 8.89
C LYS A 319 -18.29 15.75 9.20
N GLY A 320 -17.54 14.86 9.87
CA GLY A 320 -18.00 13.53 10.24
C GLY A 320 -17.85 12.47 9.16
N TYR A 321 -17.24 12.79 7.99
CA TYR A 321 -16.96 11.83 6.95
C TYR A 321 -15.60 11.19 7.12
N MET A 322 -15.53 9.87 7.02
CA MET A 322 -14.29 9.11 6.96
C MET A 322 -14.38 7.99 5.90
N SER A 323 -13.23 7.62 5.36
CA SER A 323 -13.08 6.46 4.48
C SER A 323 -12.11 5.45 5.09
N LEU A 324 -12.40 4.17 4.91
CA LEU A 324 -11.60 3.05 5.39
C LEU A 324 -11.19 2.18 4.21
N TYR A 325 -9.92 1.79 4.21
CA TYR A 325 -9.27 0.97 3.18
C TYR A 325 -8.62 -0.22 3.86
N GLY A 326 -9.17 -1.43 3.65
CA GLY A 326 -8.70 -2.68 4.26
C GLY A 326 -8.15 -3.67 3.23
N HIS A 327 -7.54 -4.74 3.73
CA HIS A 327 -6.89 -5.81 2.97
C HIS A 327 -5.71 -5.33 2.11
N ALA A 328 -5.15 -4.14 2.42
CA ALA A 328 -4.03 -3.62 1.68
C ALA A 328 -2.78 -4.49 1.81
N GLN A 329 -1.95 -4.57 0.75
CA GLN A 329 -0.63 -5.20 0.80
C GLN A 329 0.35 -4.35 1.62
N ALA A 330 0.34 -3.04 1.40
CA ALA A 330 1.18 -2.09 2.11
C ALA A 330 0.49 -0.73 2.23
N LEU A 331 0.75 -0.03 3.33
CA LEU A 331 0.29 1.34 3.59
C LEU A 331 1.42 2.30 3.22
N LEU A 332 1.17 3.26 2.34
CA LEU A 332 2.15 4.23 1.83
C LEU A 332 2.16 5.54 2.63
N LYS A 333 1.20 5.72 3.53
CA LYS A 333 1.04 6.89 4.39
C LYS A 333 0.96 6.45 5.84
N SER A 334 1.30 7.38 6.75
CA SER A 334 1.32 7.19 8.20
C SER A 334 0.24 8.03 8.89
N PRO A 335 -0.17 7.68 10.11
CA PRO A 335 -1.06 8.53 10.90
C PRO A 335 -0.50 9.94 11.04
N GLY A 336 -1.33 10.95 10.80
CA GLY A 336 -0.95 12.36 10.79
C GLY A 336 -0.72 12.94 9.39
N ASP A 337 -0.43 12.11 8.38
CA ASP A 337 -0.20 12.59 7.01
C ASP A 337 -1.45 13.24 6.41
N MET A 338 -1.25 14.36 5.72
CA MET A 338 -2.27 14.98 4.88
C MET A 338 -2.22 14.37 3.47
N VAL A 339 -3.38 14.06 2.92
CA VAL A 339 -3.53 13.50 1.57
C VAL A 339 -4.49 14.34 0.74
N LYS A 340 -4.24 14.39 -0.57
CA LYS A 340 -5.12 14.99 -1.56
C LYS A 340 -5.94 13.92 -2.27
N SER A 341 -7.06 14.30 -2.88
CA SER A 341 -7.81 13.40 -3.75
C SER A 341 -6.92 12.85 -4.85
N GLY A 342 -6.92 11.52 -5.03
CA GLY A 342 -6.10 10.83 -6.03
C GLY A 342 -4.69 10.44 -5.59
N ASP A 343 -4.21 10.90 -4.43
CA ASP A 343 -2.92 10.47 -3.88
C ASP A 343 -2.89 8.96 -3.66
N ALA A 344 -1.77 8.30 -4.00
CA ALA A 344 -1.53 6.91 -3.67
C ALA A 344 -1.32 6.77 -2.15
N ILE A 345 -2.19 6.01 -1.49
CA ILE A 345 -2.21 5.86 -0.04
C ILE A 345 -1.86 4.45 0.43
N ALA A 346 -2.12 3.45 -0.42
CA ALA A 346 -1.85 2.04 -0.12
C ALA A 346 -1.73 1.23 -1.43
N LEU A 347 -1.37 -0.05 -1.31
CA LEU A 347 -1.33 -1.01 -2.40
C LEU A 347 -2.38 -2.09 -2.15
N VAL A 348 -3.12 -2.49 -3.20
CA VAL A 348 -4.09 -3.60 -3.15
C VAL A 348 -3.37 -4.87 -2.70
N GLY A 349 -3.99 -5.62 -1.80
CA GLY A 349 -3.43 -6.85 -1.27
C GLY A 349 -4.48 -7.91 -0.98
N ARG A 350 -4.10 -8.82 -0.11
CA ARG A 350 -4.93 -9.89 0.43
C ARG A 350 -4.72 -10.09 1.93
N SER A 351 -4.27 -9.05 2.64
CA SER A 351 -4.02 -9.13 4.07
C SER A 351 -5.30 -9.36 4.89
N GLY A 352 -5.15 -9.77 6.16
CA GLY A 352 -6.28 -10.08 7.04
C GLY A 352 -6.93 -11.43 6.74
N GLY A 353 -6.17 -12.38 6.18
CA GLY A 353 -6.65 -13.75 5.92
C GLY A 353 -7.37 -13.93 4.58
N GLN A 354 -7.37 -12.93 3.69
CA GLN A 354 -7.97 -13.07 2.35
C GLN A 354 -7.14 -14.00 1.45
N THR A 355 -7.82 -14.82 0.65
CA THR A 355 -7.20 -15.68 -0.38
C THR A 355 -7.01 -14.95 -1.69
N GLU A 356 -7.98 -14.13 -2.08
CA GLU A 356 -7.99 -13.38 -3.33
C GLU A 356 -7.60 -11.91 -3.11
N PRO A 357 -6.87 -11.30 -4.06
CA PRO A 357 -6.49 -9.90 -3.96
C PRO A 357 -7.68 -8.98 -4.15
N GLY A 358 -7.74 -7.94 -3.31
CA GLY A 358 -8.82 -6.95 -3.38
C GLY A 358 -8.65 -5.86 -2.35
N LEU A 359 -9.60 -4.94 -2.38
CA LEU A 359 -9.70 -3.82 -1.45
C LEU A 359 -11.05 -3.88 -0.75
N TYR A 360 -11.06 -3.96 0.58
CA TYR A 360 -12.23 -3.62 1.36
C TYR A 360 -12.33 -2.11 1.51
N PHE A 361 -13.41 -1.53 1.02
CA PHE A 361 -13.62 -0.08 1.03
C PHE A 361 -14.92 0.28 1.72
N GLU A 362 -14.84 1.18 2.70
CA GLU A 362 -15.99 1.61 3.49
C GLU A 362 -15.99 3.14 3.61
N ILE A 363 -17.17 3.74 3.50
CA ILE A 363 -17.41 5.14 3.84
C ILE A 363 -18.24 5.18 5.11
N ARG A 364 -17.89 6.09 6.03
CA ARG A 364 -18.67 6.35 7.25
C ARG A 364 -19.04 7.81 7.37
N TYR A 365 -20.24 8.05 7.81
CA TYR A 365 -20.73 9.37 8.21
C TYR A 365 -21.15 9.34 9.68
N LYS A 366 -20.51 10.19 10.49
CA LYS A 366 -20.71 10.24 11.95
C LYS A 366 -20.60 8.86 12.63
N GLY A 367 -19.64 8.07 12.17
CA GLY A 367 -19.36 6.71 12.68
C GLY A 367 -20.25 5.60 12.12
N GLN A 368 -21.30 5.91 11.39
CA GLN A 368 -22.18 4.91 10.76
C GLN A 368 -21.70 4.61 9.33
N ALA A 369 -21.66 3.33 8.99
CA ALA A 369 -21.33 2.90 7.64
C ALA A 369 -22.43 3.30 6.66
N VAL A 370 -22.04 3.87 5.52
CA VAL A 370 -22.94 4.29 4.43
C VAL A 370 -22.49 3.63 3.13
N ASP A 371 -23.43 3.44 2.22
CA ASP A 371 -23.16 2.78 0.95
C ASP A 371 -22.17 3.58 0.09
N PRO A 372 -20.96 3.04 -0.21
CA PRO A 372 -19.96 3.71 -1.02
C PRO A 372 -20.42 3.99 -2.46
N ALA A 373 -21.31 3.16 -3.02
CA ALA A 373 -21.83 3.35 -4.38
C ALA A 373 -22.68 4.63 -4.53
N LYS A 374 -23.17 5.21 -3.43
CA LYS A 374 -23.84 6.52 -3.45
C LYS A 374 -22.87 7.68 -3.67
N TYR A 375 -21.60 7.50 -3.41
CA TYR A 375 -20.57 8.54 -3.49
C TYR A 375 -19.63 8.34 -4.67
N CYS A 376 -19.28 7.07 -5.00
CA CYS A 376 -18.32 6.71 -6.03
C CYS A 376 -18.98 6.27 -7.35
N ARG A 377 -18.32 6.58 -8.48
CA ARG A 377 -18.69 6.17 -9.83
C ARG A 377 -17.48 5.81 -10.67
#